data_7741a9b3cecde166ca28a3bacd757181
#
_entry.id   7741a9b3cecde166ca28a3bacd757181
#
_cell.length_a   1.000
_cell.length_b   1.000
_cell.length_c   1.000
_cell.angle_alpha   90.00
_cell.angle_beta   90.00
_cell.angle_gamma   90.00
#
_symmetry.space_group_name_H-M   'P 1'
#
loop_
_entity.id
_entity.type
_entity.pdbx_description
1 polymer ?
#
loop_
_entity_poly.entity_id
_entity_poly.type
_entity_poly.pdbx_seq_one_letter_code
_entity_poly.pdbx_strand_id
1 'polypeptide(L)'
;GLRLSPLNSYNSMIDSDPVGLMAFLSERLNAFNLAYLHLMRADFFQAQTGDVMSVARANYRGVLIGNMGYSLDESQQALAEKKLDAVAFGTGFLANPDLPARFKAGAALNAPDASTFYTPGAKGYTDYPSL
;
A
#
# COMPACT_ATOMS: atom_id res chain seq x y z
N GLY A 1 7.27 1.17 13.33
CA GLY A 1 7.08 1.52 11.92
C GLY A 1 6.33 2.81 11.74
N LEU A 2 6.46 3.40 10.57
CA LEU A 2 5.75 4.63 10.20
C LEU A 2 4.98 4.38 8.90
N ARG A 3 3.70 4.81 8.85
CA ARG A 3 2.92 4.81 7.62
C ARG A 3 2.62 6.23 7.18
N LEU A 4 2.83 6.51 5.88
CA LEU A 4 2.56 7.78 5.24
C LEU A 4 1.72 7.59 3.97
N SER A 5 0.91 8.60 3.66
CA SER A 5 0.07 8.64 2.45
C SER A 5 0.24 9.99 1.75
N PRO A 6 1.42 10.26 1.17
CA PRO A 6 1.81 11.59 0.71
C PRO A 6 0.93 12.17 -0.39
N LEU A 7 0.27 11.31 -1.16
CA LEU A 7 -0.62 11.75 -2.24
C LEU A 7 -2.10 11.76 -1.85
N ASN A 8 -2.48 11.22 -0.67
CA ASN A 8 -3.88 11.02 -0.34
C ASN A 8 -4.58 12.34 0.00
N SER A 9 -5.54 12.73 -0.83
CA SER A 9 -6.29 14.00 -0.72
C SER A 9 -7.50 13.94 0.22
N TYR A 10 -7.72 12.83 0.93
CA TYR A 10 -8.83 12.70 1.87
C TYR A 10 -8.80 13.81 2.93
N ASN A 11 -9.98 14.37 3.26
CA ASN A 11 -10.12 15.51 4.15
C ASN A 11 -9.34 16.77 3.71
N SER A 12 -9.25 17.01 2.41
CA SER A 12 -8.56 18.18 1.83
C SER A 12 -7.05 18.24 2.14
N MET A 13 -6.45 17.12 2.43
CA MET A 13 -4.99 17.02 2.63
C MET A 13 -4.29 17.08 1.27
N ILE A 14 -3.97 18.28 0.84
CA ILE A 14 -3.27 18.53 -0.43
C ILE A 14 -1.93 19.20 -0.12
N ASP A 15 -0.87 18.66 -0.68
CA ASP A 15 0.46 19.24 -0.63
C ASP A 15 0.81 19.87 -1.98
N SER A 16 1.52 20.99 -1.94
CA SER A 16 1.97 21.67 -3.17
C SER A 16 3.13 20.94 -3.86
N ASP A 17 3.90 20.13 -3.11
CA ASP A 17 5.01 19.33 -3.62
C ASP A 17 5.14 18.02 -2.84
N PRO A 18 4.20 17.07 -3.01
CA PRO A 18 4.21 15.81 -2.26
C PRO A 18 5.44 14.94 -2.56
N VAL A 19 6.03 15.08 -3.76
CA VAL A 19 7.23 14.33 -4.16
C VAL A 19 8.46 14.89 -3.47
N GLY A 20 8.64 16.21 -3.44
CA GLY A 20 9.73 16.87 -2.72
C GLY A 20 9.62 16.67 -1.21
N LEU A 21 8.41 16.76 -0.64
CA LEU A 21 8.17 16.41 0.77
C LEU A 21 8.59 14.97 1.06
N MET A 22 8.25 14.03 0.18
CA MET A 22 8.61 12.62 0.37
C MET A 22 10.11 12.38 0.28
N ALA A 23 10.82 13.08 -0.62
CA ALA A 23 12.29 13.04 -0.70
C ALA A 23 12.91 13.48 0.62
N PHE A 24 12.50 14.63 1.12
CA PHE A 24 12.98 15.20 2.40
C PHE A 24 12.72 14.27 3.58
N LEU A 25 11.48 13.79 3.72
CA LEU A 25 11.12 12.89 4.82
C LEU A 25 11.89 11.57 4.76
N SER A 26 12.00 10.96 3.57
CA SER A 26 12.70 9.68 3.40
C SER A 26 14.16 9.76 3.83
N GLU A 27 14.84 10.86 3.48
CA GLU A 27 16.21 11.09 3.93
C GLU A 27 16.29 11.23 5.46
N ARG A 28 15.42 12.05 6.06
CA ARG A 28 15.40 12.31 7.50
C ARG A 28 15.05 11.09 8.33
N LEU A 29 14.16 10.25 7.84
CA LEU A 29 13.71 9.03 8.53
C LEU A 29 14.83 8.01 8.73
N ASN A 30 15.93 8.07 7.97
CA ASN A 30 17.08 7.20 8.20
C ASN A 30 17.72 7.37 9.59
N ALA A 31 17.52 8.52 10.26
CA ALA A 31 18.05 8.77 11.60
C ALA A 31 17.24 8.10 12.72
N PHE A 32 16.03 7.58 12.44
CA PHE A 32 15.11 7.10 13.48
C PHE A 32 15.11 5.57 13.69
N ASN A 33 15.92 4.84 12.93
CA ASN A 33 16.03 3.37 13.03
C ASN A 33 14.66 2.67 13.04
N LEU A 34 13.79 3.05 12.12
CA LEU A 34 12.44 2.49 12.00
C LEU A 34 12.51 1.02 11.58
N ALA A 35 11.59 0.20 12.08
CA ALA A 35 11.43 -1.17 11.60
C ALA A 35 11.02 -1.21 10.12
N TYR A 36 10.18 -0.28 9.69
CA TYR A 36 9.78 -0.10 8.29
C TYR A 36 9.19 1.28 8.05
N LEU A 37 9.22 1.71 6.78
CA LEU A 37 8.43 2.79 6.22
C LEU A 37 7.36 2.18 5.30
N HIS A 38 6.09 2.44 5.55
CA HIS A 38 4.96 1.95 4.76
C HIS A 38 4.35 3.13 4.00
N LEU A 39 4.33 3.07 2.67
CA LEU A 39 3.84 4.15 1.82
C LEU A 39 2.65 3.74 0.98
N MET A 40 1.67 4.62 0.92
CA MET A 40 0.58 4.59 -0.04
C MET A 40 1.03 5.29 -1.32
N ARG A 41 1.07 4.56 -2.46
CA ARG A 41 1.68 5.06 -3.72
C ARG A 41 0.80 5.98 -4.54
N ALA A 42 -0.49 6.07 -4.24
CA ALA A 42 -1.45 6.81 -5.05
C ALA A 42 -2.53 7.47 -4.20
N ASP A 43 -3.19 8.46 -4.78
CA ASP A 43 -4.39 9.07 -4.21
C ASP A 43 -5.63 8.27 -4.61
N PHE A 44 -6.45 7.92 -3.64
CA PHE A 44 -7.71 7.24 -3.88
C PHE A 44 -8.68 8.09 -4.74
N PHE A 45 -8.64 9.41 -4.58
CA PHE A 45 -9.49 10.36 -5.30
C PHE A 45 -8.85 10.91 -6.58
N GLN A 46 -7.61 10.54 -6.86
CA GLN A 46 -6.85 10.97 -8.06
C GLN A 46 -6.67 12.49 -8.17
N ALA A 47 -6.78 13.23 -7.06
CA ALA A 47 -6.54 14.66 -7.03
C ALA A 47 -5.06 15.02 -7.03
N GLN A 48 -4.20 14.12 -6.54
CA GLN A 48 -2.76 14.28 -6.52
C GLN A 48 -2.07 13.10 -7.19
N THR A 49 -0.97 13.39 -7.89
CA THR A 49 -0.15 12.38 -8.57
C THR A 49 1.33 12.65 -8.31
N GLY A 50 2.16 11.61 -8.44
CA GLY A 50 3.61 11.72 -8.29
C GLY A 50 4.27 10.37 -8.03
N ASP A 51 5.54 10.23 -8.39
CA ASP A 51 6.30 9.01 -8.11
C ASP A 51 6.98 9.07 -6.74
N VAL A 52 6.16 8.94 -5.70
CA VAL A 52 6.62 8.96 -4.31
C VAL A 52 7.38 7.69 -3.92
N MET A 53 7.15 6.57 -4.63
CA MET A 53 7.79 5.29 -4.31
C MET A 53 9.25 5.26 -4.73
N SER A 54 9.57 5.64 -5.98
CA SER A 54 10.95 5.70 -6.46
C SER A 54 11.77 6.72 -5.67
N VAL A 55 11.16 7.87 -5.34
CA VAL A 55 11.81 8.89 -4.53
C VAL A 55 12.09 8.39 -3.11
N ALA A 56 11.12 7.70 -2.50
CA ALA A 56 11.32 7.09 -1.19
C ALA A 56 12.43 6.03 -1.24
N ARG A 57 12.44 5.15 -2.24
CA ARG A 57 13.49 4.12 -2.37
C ARG A 57 14.88 4.72 -2.57
N ALA A 58 15.00 5.81 -3.31
CA ALA A 58 16.27 6.48 -3.54
C ALA A 58 16.86 7.11 -2.27
N ASN A 59 16.03 7.55 -1.33
CA ASN A 59 16.43 8.32 -0.16
C ASN A 59 16.33 7.55 1.18
N TYR A 60 15.51 6.49 1.27
CA TYR A 60 15.33 5.69 2.48
C TYR A 60 16.05 4.33 2.37
N ARG A 61 16.88 4.00 3.37
CA ARG A 61 17.74 2.80 3.37
C ARG A 61 17.12 1.61 4.10
N GLY A 62 16.08 1.84 4.88
CA GLY A 62 15.40 0.80 5.65
C GLY A 62 14.37 0.03 4.83
N VAL A 63 13.61 -0.83 5.50
CA VAL A 63 12.53 -1.63 4.90
C VAL A 63 11.42 -0.72 4.39
N LEU A 64 11.12 -0.82 3.10
CA LEU A 64 10.09 -0.05 2.41
C LEU A 64 8.92 -0.96 1.99
N ILE A 65 7.73 -0.66 2.49
CA ILE A 65 6.49 -1.39 2.19
C ILE A 65 5.62 -0.52 1.27
N GLY A 66 5.28 -1.04 0.10
CA GLY A 66 4.35 -0.38 -0.81
C GLY A 66 2.89 -0.79 -0.57
N ASN A 67 1.97 0.14 -0.80
CA ASN A 67 0.53 -0.10 -0.70
C ASN A 67 -0.23 0.69 -1.76
N MET A 68 -1.46 0.33 -2.01
CA MET A 68 -2.43 0.95 -2.92
C MET A 68 -2.34 0.43 -4.35
N GLY A 69 -3.29 -0.45 -4.71
CA GLY A 69 -3.56 -0.86 -6.09
C GLY A 69 -2.48 -1.73 -6.75
N TYR A 70 -1.63 -2.40 -5.98
CA TYR A 70 -0.71 -3.40 -6.55
C TYR A 70 -1.44 -4.67 -6.97
N SER A 71 -1.16 -5.15 -8.18
CA SER A 71 -1.47 -6.52 -8.59
C SER A 71 -0.42 -7.50 -8.03
N LEU A 72 -0.68 -8.80 -8.18
CA LEU A 72 0.34 -9.82 -7.84
C LEU A 72 1.61 -9.64 -8.67
N ASP A 73 1.46 -9.50 -10.00
CA ASP A 73 2.60 -9.39 -10.93
C ASP A 73 3.42 -8.12 -10.65
N GLU A 74 2.77 -6.97 -10.48
CA GLU A 74 3.46 -5.73 -10.07
C GLU A 74 4.20 -5.88 -8.75
N SER A 75 3.60 -6.58 -7.79
CA SER A 75 4.24 -6.83 -6.49
C SER A 75 5.47 -7.70 -6.62
N GLN A 76 5.37 -8.80 -7.37
CA GLN A 76 6.51 -9.69 -7.63
C GLN A 76 7.64 -8.98 -8.37
N GLN A 77 7.30 -8.16 -9.38
CA GLN A 77 8.28 -7.36 -10.10
C GLN A 77 8.98 -6.35 -9.19
N ALA A 78 8.20 -5.60 -8.39
CA ALA A 78 8.76 -4.59 -7.49
C ALA A 78 9.71 -5.20 -6.44
N LEU A 79 9.39 -6.40 -5.95
CA LEU A 79 10.25 -7.14 -5.02
C LEU A 79 11.51 -7.68 -5.72
N ALA A 80 11.38 -8.27 -6.89
CA ALA A 80 12.51 -8.80 -7.68
C ALA A 80 13.51 -7.68 -8.05
N GLU A 81 13.00 -6.52 -8.41
CA GLU A 81 13.79 -5.33 -8.76
C GLU A 81 14.30 -4.55 -7.54
N LYS A 82 14.01 -5.01 -6.31
CA LYS A 82 14.36 -4.35 -5.03
C LYS A 82 13.84 -2.91 -4.92
N LYS A 83 12.78 -2.59 -5.64
CA LYS A 83 12.06 -1.33 -5.48
C LYS A 83 11.31 -1.25 -4.15
N LEU A 84 10.86 -2.41 -3.67
CA LEU A 84 10.20 -2.60 -2.39
C LEU A 84 10.77 -3.82 -1.67
N ASP A 85 10.61 -3.85 -0.35
CA ASP A 85 10.93 -5.01 0.48
C ASP A 85 9.67 -5.84 0.81
N ALA A 86 8.50 -5.21 0.77
CA ALA A 86 7.20 -5.88 0.92
C ALA A 86 6.09 -5.08 0.24
N VAL A 87 4.95 -5.73 0.00
CA VAL A 87 3.73 -5.09 -0.49
C VAL A 87 2.57 -5.42 0.46
N ALA A 88 1.80 -4.40 0.83
CA ALA A 88 0.62 -4.52 1.68
C ALA A 88 -0.66 -4.49 0.84
N PHE A 89 -1.53 -5.47 1.04
CA PHE A 89 -2.85 -5.57 0.41
C PHE A 89 -3.93 -5.28 1.45
N GLY A 90 -4.77 -4.28 1.22
CA GLY A 90 -5.92 -3.97 2.08
C GLY A 90 -7.17 -4.67 1.58
N THR A 91 -7.85 -4.08 0.61
CA THR A 91 -9.12 -4.54 0.06
C THR A 91 -9.07 -5.99 -0.45
N GLY A 92 -7.98 -6.35 -1.14
CA GLY A 92 -7.78 -7.72 -1.62
C GLY A 92 -7.71 -8.73 -0.48
N PHE A 93 -7.03 -8.40 0.61
CA PHE A 93 -6.90 -9.30 1.76
C PHE A 93 -8.18 -9.35 2.59
N LEU A 94 -8.94 -8.26 2.66
CA LEU A 94 -10.24 -8.24 3.32
C LEU A 94 -11.21 -9.26 2.68
N ALA A 95 -11.27 -9.26 1.35
CA ALA A 95 -12.17 -10.16 0.61
C ALA A 95 -11.64 -11.59 0.43
N ASN A 96 -10.37 -11.83 0.74
CA ASN A 96 -9.70 -13.12 0.57
C ASN A 96 -8.86 -13.42 1.81
N PRO A 97 -9.42 -14.06 2.85
CA PRO A 97 -8.67 -14.37 4.08
C PRO A 97 -7.43 -15.22 3.83
N ASP A 98 -7.42 -15.97 2.73
CA ASP A 98 -6.36 -16.84 2.25
C ASP A 98 -5.61 -16.28 1.03
N LEU A 99 -5.56 -14.94 0.88
CA LEU A 99 -4.99 -14.27 -0.29
C LEU A 99 -3.60 -14.81 -0.73
N PRO A 100 -2.65 -15.10 0.17
CA PRO A 100 -1.36 -15.67 -0.24
C PRO A 100 -1.49 -17.08 -0.85
N ALA A 101 -2.43 -17.90 -0.36
CA ALA A 101 -2.69 -19.22 -0.93
C ALA A 101 -3.30 -19.10 -2.33
N ARG A 102 -4.26 -18.20 -2.51
CA ARG A 102 -4.86 -17.90 -3.83
C ARG A 102 -3.81 -17.41 -4.83
N PHE A 103 -2.96 -16.49 -4.42
CA PHE A 103 -1.86 -16.01 -5.25
C PHE A 103 -0.93 -17.14 -5.68
N LYS A 104 -0.55 -18.01 -4.75
CA LYS A 104 0.32 -19.16 -5.03
C LYS A 104 -0.33 -20.17 -5.97
N ALA A 105 -1.63 -20.37 -5.86
CA ALA A 105 -2.39 -21.32 -6.68
C ALA A 105 -2.85 -20.71 -8.03
N GLY A 106 -2.68 -19.41 -8.25
CA GLY A 106 -3.29 -18.73 -9.40
C GLY A 106 -4.82 -18.76 -9.39
N ALA A 107 -5.42 -18.86 -8.19
CA ALA A 107 -6.86 -19.00 -8.02
C ALA A 107 -7.59 -17.66 -8.16
N ALA A 108 -8.86 -17.72 -8.57
CA ALA A 108 -9.70 -16.54 -8.64
C ALA A 108 -9.88 -15.88 -7.27
N LEU A 109 -9.90 -14.56 -7.25
CA LEU A 109 -10.15 -13.79 -6.04
C LEU A 109 -11.63 -13.53 -5.84
N ASN A 110 -12.06 -13.51 -4.57
CA ASN A 110 -13.38 -12.99 -4.22
C ASN A 110 -13.43 -11.48 -4.51
N ALA A 111 -14.56 -11.02 -5.05
CA ALA A 111 -14.82 -9.61 -5.24
C ALA A 111 -15.14 -8.93 -3.88
N PRO A 112 -14.49 -7.81 -3.54
CA PRO A 112 -14.82 -7.08 -2.33
C PRO A 112 -16.15 -6.34 -2.49
N ASP A 113 -16.96 -6.34 -1.43
CA ASP A 113 -18.19 -5.53 -1.35
C ASP A 113 -17.90 -4.22 -0.61
N ALA A 114 -17.68 -3.16 -1.37
CA ALA A 114 -17.34 -1.84 -0.81
C ALA A 114 -18.44 -1.27 0.11
N SER A 115 -19.70 -1.69 -0.06
CA SER A 115 -20.79 -1.25 0.80
C SER A 115 -20.69 -1.75 2.24
N THR A 116 -19.86 -2.76 2.48
CA THR A 116 -19.68 -3.39 3.81
C THR A 116 -18.40 -3.00 4.52
N PHE A 117 -17.49 -2.25 3.90
CA PHE A 117 -16.15 -1.97 4.47
C PHE A 117 -16.16 -1.32 5.86
N TYR A 118 -17.18 -0.53 6.15
CA TYR A 118 -17.30 0.22 7.40
C TYR A 118 -18.62 -0.04 8.13
N THR A 119 -19.30 -1.14 7.81
CA THR A 119 -20.51 -1.56 8.50
C THR A 119 -20.17 -2.44 9.72
N PRO A 120 -20.98 -2.42 10.77
CA PRO A 120 -20.79 -3.34 11.89
C PRO A 120 -21.18 -4.77 11.53
N GLY A 121 -20.59 -5.73 12.23
CA GLY A 121 -20.94 -7.14 12.12
C GLY A 121 -20.02 -7.96 11.23
N ALA A 122 -20.41 -9.20 10.95
CA ALA A 122 -19.57 -10.16 10.23
C ALA A 122 -19.63 -10.00 8.72
N LYS A 123 -20.75 -9.48 8.19
CA LYS A 123 -20.97 -9.36 6.76
C LYS A 123 -19.92 -8.48 6.08
N GLY A 124 -19.23 -9.05 5.09
CA GLY A 124 -18.16 -8.36 4.34
C GLY A 124 -16.87 -8.14 5.14
N TYR A 125 -16.76 -8.79 6.31
CA TYR A 125 -15.56 -8.69 7.15
C TYR A 125 -14.99 -10.07 7.52
N THR A 126 -15.83 -10.99 8.05
CA THR A 126 -15.38 -12.31 8.48
C THR A 126 -16.08 -13.47 7.77
N ASP A 127 -16.90 -13.20 6.77
CA ASP A 127 -17.75 -14.16 6.07
C ASP A 127 -17.30 -14.44 4.62
N TYR A 128 -16.20 -13.85 4.16
CA TYR A 128 -15.65 -14.19 2.85
C TYR A 128 -15.09 -15.62 2.83
N PRO A 129 -15.40 -16.40 1.77
CA PRO A 129 -14.97 -17.78 1.71
C PRO A 129 -13.47 -17.91 1.39
N SER A 130 -12.82 -18.88 2.01
CA SER A 130 -11.52 -19.40 1.59
C SER A 130 -11.64 -20.35 0.40
N LEU A 131 -10.52 -20.80 -0.17
CA LEU A 131 -10.46 -21.87 -1.20
C LEU A 131 -10.99 -23.19 -0.65
#